data_ea03c0cc31646f4f26c39ad0b286f15a
#
_entry.id   ea03c0cc31646f4f26c39ad0b286f15a
#
_cell.length_a   1.000
_cell.length_b   1.000
_cell.length_c   1.000
_cell.angle_alpha   90.00
_cell.angle_beta   90.00
_cell.angle_gamma   90.00
#
_symmetry.space_group_name_H-M   'P 1'
#
loop_
_entity.id
_entity.type
_entity.pdbx_description
1 polymer ?
#
loop_
_entity_poly.entity_id
_entity_poly.type
_entity_poly.pdbx_seq_one_letter_code
_entity_poly.pdbx_strand_id
1 'polypeptide(L)'
;MEYRNVTILGAGAIGSYLIWGFSQKPEIEWRIAASGKRKQRLETDGLWINGKQYFPKVVTPKEAYGTDLLIVALKYGALRDALPEIREIVSKRTTVMSLMNGVDSEEIIASAIGEEPLIYSVIKIASERNGNRIVFNPEAATGITYGEKDPERGTERTDALNELFSGTGLRYRSSDKILTEIWAKFLRNVRFNLTQAILGCGLGAVRDSAHAAFIQEKLGAEVEMLAQAKGIDLSKCDKSVPSREQIPDRTVFSTLQDLKAKRHTEVEMFSGTIIRMGKELGIPVPYNEMAYHIIRALEEKNDGLFDYS
;
A
#
# COMPACT_ATOMS: atom_id res chain seq x y z
N MET A 1 1.21 -9.66 25.02
CA MET A 1 0.04 -9.16 24.24
C MET A 1 -0.47 -10.27 23.33
N GLU A 2 -1.77 -10.33 23.02
CA GLU A 2 -2.34 -11.32 22.09
C GLU A 2 -3.40 -10.61 21.23
N TYR A 3 -3.41 -10.89 19.92
CA TYR A 3 -4.42 -10.37 18.99
C TYR A 3 -5.43 -11.48 18.66
N ARG A 4 -6.60 -11.44 19.25
CA ARG A 4 -7.71 -12.39 19.01
C ARG A 4 -8.79 -11.81 18.11
N ASN A 5 -8.95 -10.49 18.14
CA ASN A 5 -10.03 -9.77 17.49
C ASN A 5 -9.45 -8.77 16.49
N VAL A 6 -9.57 -9.08 15.19
CA VAL A 6 -8.97 -8.32 14.09
C VAL A 6 -10.04 -7.66 13.26
N THR A 7 -9.90 -6.36 13.04
CA THR A 7 -10.76 -5.60 12.13
C THR A 7 -9.96 -5.15 10.91
N ILE A 8 -10.46 -5.42 9.72
CA ILE A 8 -9.88 -4.96 8.45
C ILE A 8 -10.74 -3.80 7.93
N LEU A 9 -10.13 -2.65 7.70
CA LEU A 9 -10.75 -1.51 7.05
C LEU A 9 -10.28 -1.45 5.60
N GLY A 10 -11.15 -1.93 4.70
CA GLY A 10 -10.87 -2.02 3.27
C GLY A 10 -10.80 -3.46 2.75
N ALA A 11 -11.75 -3.82 1.89
CA ALA A 11 -11.87 -5.13 1.24
C ALA A 11 -11.45 -5.04 -0.25
N GLY A 12 -10.30 -4.42 -0.51
CA GLY A 12 -9.62 -4.36 -1.81
C GLY A 12 -8.72 -5.57 -2.05
N ALA A 13 -7.74 -5.45 -2.93
CA ALA A 13 -6.79 -6.51 -3.22
C ALA A 13 -6.03 -6.97 -1.96
N ILE A 14 -5.51 -6.01 -1.19
CA ILE A 14 -4.78 -6.29 0.06
C ILE A 14 -5.71 -6.88 1.14
N GLY A 15 -6.88 -6.26 1.35
CA GLY A 15 -7.87 -6.79 2.29
C GLY A 15 -8.32 -8.21 1.94
N SER A 16 -8.42 -8.54 0.65
CA SER A 16 -8.74 -9.90 0.20
C SER A 16 -7.63 -10.91 0.50
N TYR A 17 -6.37 -10.51 0.44
CA TYR A 17 -5.24 -11.36 0.86
C TYR A 17 -5.34 -11.70 2.35
N LEU A 18 -5.68 -10.71 3.19
CA LEU A 18 -5.90 -10.92 4.62
C LEU A 18 -7.10 -11.81 4.89
N ILE A 19 -8.23 -11.59 4.22
CA ILE A 19 -9.45 -12.42 4.33
C ILE A 19 -9.12 -13.88 3.99
N TRP A 20 -8.40 -14.11 2.90
CA TRP A 20 -7.96 -15.43 2.49
C TRP A 20 -7.10 -16.10 3.58
N GLY A 21 -6.14 -15.38 4.13
CA GLY A 21 -5.25 -15.89 5.17
C GLY A 21 -5.97 -16.18 6.47
N PHE A 22 -6.68 -15.20 7.03
CA PHE A 22 -7.38 -15.39 8.30
C PHE A 22 -8.49 -16.44 8.24
N SER A 23 -9.08 -16.66 7.07
CA SER A 23 -10.08 -17.73 6.91
C SER A 23 -9.50 -19.15 7.09
N GLN A 24 -8.17 -19.30 7.12
CA GLN A 24 -7.50 -20.58 7.35
C GLN A 24 -7.22 -20.84 8.84
N LYS A 25 -7.43 -19.85 9.70
CA LYS A 25 -7.17 -19.92 11.15
C LYS A 25 -8.47 -19.61 11.93
N PRO A 26 -9.33 -20.61 12.18
CA PRO A 26 -10.67 -20.42 12.74
C PRO A 26 -10.72 -19.79 14.15
N GLU A 27 -9.62 -19.87 14.90
CA GLU A 27 -9.51 -19.30 16.24
C GLU A 27 -9.37 -17.77 16.25
N ILE A 28 -9.09 -17.15 15.10
CA ILE A 28 -9.04 -15.69 14.98
C ILE A 28 -10.45 -15.16 14.68
N GLU A 29 -10.96 -14.29 15.52
CA GLU A 29 -12.16 -13.52 15.19
C GLU A 29 -11.77 -12.32 14.32
N TRP A 30 -12.05 -12.42 13.02
CA TRP A 30 -11.80 -11.33 12.08
C TRP A 30 -13.09 -10.83 11.44
N ARG A 31 -13.13 -9.54 11.10
CA ARG A 31 -14.27 -8.86 10.50
C ARG A 31 -13.84 -7.70 9.61
N ILE A 32 -14.73 -7.25 8.74
CA ILE A 32 -14.54 -6.08 7.89
C ILE A 32 -15.33 -4.91 8.48
N ALA A 33 -14.68 -3.78 8.71
CA ALA A 33 -15.39 -2.54 9.00
C ALA A 33 -15.87 -1.89 7.70
N ALA A 34 -17.18 -1.68 7.59
CA ALA A 34 -17.78 -0.97 6.46
C ALA A 34 -19.17 -0.43 6.85
N SER A 35 -19.60 0.62 6.12
CA SER A 35 -20.90 1.27 6.30
C SER A 35 -21.65 1.41 4.97
N GLY A 36 -22.96 1.66 5.05
CA GLY A 36 -23.82 2.00 3.91
C GLY A 36 -23.78 0.98 2.77
N LYS A 37 -23.72 1.47 1.53
CA LYS A 37 -23.71 0.62 0.32
C LYS A 37 -22.53 -0.38 0.26
N ARG A 38 -21.38 -0.03 0.88
CA ARG A 38 -20.23 -0.94 0.91
C ARG A 38 -20.52 -2.15 1.83
N LYS A 39 -21.09 -1.93 3.00
CA LYS A 39 -21.54 -3.01 3.91
C LYS A 39 -22.51 -3.92 3.20
N GLN A 40 -23.60 -3.37 2.66
CA GLN A 40 -24.63 -4.13 1.96
C GLN A 40 -24.05 -5.01 0.85
N ARG A 41 -23.19 -4.43 -0.02
CA ARG A 41 -22.57 -5.19 -1.10
C ARG A 41 -21.68 -6.34 -0.61
N LEU A 42 -20.93 -6.15 0.47
CA LEU A 42 -20.10 -7.23 1.03
C LEU A 42 -20.94 -8.34 1.63
N GLU A 43 -22.09 -8.03 2.24
CA GLU A 43 -23.03 -9.00 2.82
C GLU A 43 -23.81 -9.76 1.74
N THR A 44 -24.21 -9.08 0.63
CA THR A 44 -25.00 -9.71 -0.44
C THR A 44 -24.15 -10.42 -1.49
N ASP A 45 -23.12 -9.78 -1.99
CA ASP A 45 -22.33 -10.27 -3.13
C ASP A 45 -21.08 -11.02 -2.69
N GLY A 46 -20.58 -10.74 -1.48
CA GLY A 46 -19.32 -11.26 -0.97
C GLY A 46 -18.12 -10.86 -1.84
N LEU A 47 -17.05 -11.62 -1.72
CA LEU A 47 -15.81 -11.48 -2.48
C LEU A 47 -15.39 -12.81 -3.08
N TRP A 48 -14.96 -12.80 -4.33
CA TRP A 48 -14.36 -13.95 -4.98
C TRP A 48 -12.84 -13.85 -4.91
N ILE A 49 -12.20 -14.73 -4.16
CA ILE A 49 -10.76 -14.73 -3.94
C ILE A 49 -10.20 -16.06 -4.44
N ASN A 50 -9.34 -16.03 -5.45
CA ASN A 50 -8.74 -17.20 -6.07
C ASN A 50 -9.79 -18.28 -6.45
N GLY A 51 -10.94 -17.86 -6.99
CA GLY A 51 -12.02 -18.74 -7.43
C GLY A 51 -12.97 -19.22 -6.34
N LYS A 52 -12.73 -18.91 -5.07
CA LYS A 52 -13.63 -19.23 -3.94
C LYS A 52 -14.38 -17.96 -3.49
N GLN A 53 -15.67 -18.12 -3.18
CA GLN A 53 -16.48 -17.01 -2.65
C GLN A 53 -16.38 -16.95 -1.13
N TYR A 54 -16.24 -15.74 -0.62
CA TYR A 54 -16.16 -15.43 0.82
C TYR A 54 -17.24 -14.43 1.20
N PHE A 55 -17.92 -14.69 2.31
CA PHE A 55 -18.86 -13.79 2.95
C PHE A 55 -18.30 -13.38 4.32
N PRO A 56 -17.50 -12.29 4.38
CA PRO A 56 -16.91 -11.85 5.63
C PRO A 56 -18.01 -11.34 6.59
N LYS A 57 -17.78 -11.49 7.90
CA LYS A 57 -18.55 -10.74 8.89
C LYS A 57 -18.30 -9.26 8.70
N VAL A 58 -19.35 -8.49 8.40
CA VAL A 58 -19.24 -7.05 8.19
C VAL A 58 -19.90 -6.31 9.37
N VAL A 59 -19.16 -5.37 9.93
CA VAL A 59 -19.58 -4.55 11.06
C VAL A 59 -19.43 -3.07 10.74
N THR A 60 -20.19 -2.22 11.41
CA THR A 60 -19.97 -0.78 11.36
C THR A 60 -18.70 -0.40 12.14
N PRO A 61 -18.09 0.78 11.90
CA PRO A 61 -16.97 1.26 12.70
C PRO A 61 -17.26 1.25 14.21
N LYS A 62 -18.44 1.67 14.62
CA LYS A 62 -18.88 1.64 16.02
C LYS A 62 -18.92 0.23 16.62
N GLU A 63 -19.43 -0.74 15.88
CA GLU A 63 -19.46 -2.16 16.31
C GLU A 63 -18.05 -2.78 16.36
N ALA A 64 -17.08 -2.19 15.63
CA ALA A 64 -15.68 -2.59 15.64
C ALA A 64 -14.87 -1.96 16.78
N TYR A 65 -15.43 -1.05 17.57
CA TYR A 65 -14.74 -0.39 18.67
C TYR A 65 -14.04 -1.39 19.60
N GLY A 66 -12.80 -1.09 19.94
CA GLY A 66 -12.00 -1.88 20.87
C GLY A 66 -11.44 -3.17 20.28
N THR A 67 -11.39 -3.30 18.94
CA THR A 67 -10.63 -4.36 18.27
C THR A 67 -9.18 -4.40 18.78
N ASP A 68 -8.57 -5.58 18.85
CA ASP A 68 -7.16 -5.70 19.28
C ASP A 68 -6.23 -5.18 18.20
N LEU A 69 -6.53 -5.52 16.93
CA LEU A 69 -5.75 -5.07 15.76
C LEU A 69 -6.68 -4.50 14.69
N LEU A 70 -6.44 -3.25 14.30
CA LEU A 70 -7.05 -2.63 13.13
C LEU A 70 -6.05 -2.65 11.97
N ILE A 71 -6.38 -3.31 10.87
CA ILE A 71 -5.57 -3.30 9.64
C ILE A 71 -6.23 -2.39 8.61
N VAL A 72 -5.55 -1.31 8.24
CA VAL A 72 -6.01 -0.35 7.22
C VAL A 72 -5.46 -0.77 5.86
N ALA A 73 -6.36 -1.14 4.94
CA ALA A 73 -6.06 -1.63 3.59
C ALA A 73 -6.89 -0.89 2.52
N LEU A 74 -6.92 0.42 2.62
CA LEU A 74 -7.65 1.33 1.73
C LEU A 74 -6.82 1.72 0.50
N LYS A 75 -7.46 2.27 -0.53
CA LYS A 75 -6.77 3.09 -1.51
C LYS A 75 -6.43 4.46 -0.90
N TYR A 76 -5.29 5.04 -1.30
CA TYR A 76 -4.76 6.27 -0.71
C TYR A 76 -5.78 7.42 -0.70
N GLY A 77 -6.47 7.64 -1.81
CA GLY A 77 -7.48 8.70 -1.92
C GLY A 77 -8.65 8.59 -0.94
N ALA A 78 -8.88 7.40 -0.34
CA ALA A 78 -9.94 7.19 0.63
C ALA A 78 -9.49 7.32 2.10
N LEU A 79 -8.17 7.48 2.35
CA LEU A 79 -7.65 7.44 3.71
C LEU A 79 -8.12 8.61 4.57
N ARG A 80 -8.06 9.84 4.02
CA ARG A 80 -8.43 11.05 4.79
C ARG A 80 -9.91 11.03 5.16
N ASP A 81 -10.77 10.57 4.27
CA ASP A 81 -12.20 10.43 4.51
C ASP A 81 -12.53 9.33 5.52
N ALA A 82 -11.64 8.33 5.66
CA ALA A 82 -11.79 7.23 6.60
C ALA A 82 -11.25 7.54 8.02
N LEU A 83 -10.58 8.68 8.24
CA LEU A 83 -10.04 9.03 9.57
C LEU A 83 -11.10 9.08 10.68
N PRO A 84 -12.33 9.58 10.45
CA PRO A 84 -13.40 9.49 11.44
C PRO A 84 -13.75 8.03 11.80
N GLU A 85 -13.83 7.14 10.82
CA GLU A 85 -14.10 5.70 11.05
C GLU A 85 -12.96 5.04 11.85
N ILE A 86 -11.70 5.35 11.50
CA ILE A 86 -10.53 4.86 12.24
C ILE A 86 -10.58 5.30 13.71
N ARG A 87 -10.90 6.57 13.94
CA ARG A 87 -11.03 7.13 15.30
C ARG A 87 -12.16 6.46 16.11
N GLU A 88 -13.25 6.09 15.45
CA GLU A 88 -14.38 5.39 16.09
C GLU A 88 -14.05 3.94 16.46
N ILE A 89 -13.19 3.26 15.68
CA ILE A 89 -12.78 1.86 15.90
C ILE A 89 -11.74 1.75 17.03
N VAL A 90 -10.81 2.69 17.10
CA VAL A 90 -9.60 2.61 17.93
C VAL A 90 -9.91 2.88 19.40
N SER A 91 -9.43 2.02 20.28
CA SER A 91 -9.42 2.17 21.73
C SER A 91 -7.97 2.27 22.24
N LYS A 92 -7.79 2.49 23.54
CA LYS A 92 -6.44 2.53 24.17
C LYS A 92 -5.62 1.24 24.02
N ARG A 93 -6.27 0.11 23.69
CA ARG A 93 -5.62 -1.20 23.54
C ARG A 93 -5.44 -1.61 22.08
N THR A 94 -6.00 -0.85 21.15
CA THR A 94 -5.99 -1.19 19.73
C THR A 94 -4.61 -0.89 19.14
N THR A 95 -3.99 -1.89 18.52
CA THR A 95 -2.86 -1.66 17.61
C THR A 95 -3.39 -1.38 16.20
N VAL A 96 -2.77 -0.45 15.50
CA VAL A 96 -3.16 -0.07 14.13
C VAL A 96 -2.00 -0.33 13.17
N MET A 97 -2.27 -1.09 12.11
CA MET A 97 -1.32 -1.43 11.06
C MET A 97 -1.83 -0.88 9.71
N SER A 98 -1.03 -0.09 9.00
CA SER A 98 -1.34 0.34 7.64
C SER A 98 -0.67 -0.58 6.63
N LEU A 99 -1.44 -1.26 5.77
CA LEU A 99 -0.92 -2.04 4.64
C LEU A 99 -1.12 -1.30 3.30
N MET A 100 -1.18 0.01 3.36
CA MET A 100 -1.30 0.85 2.19
C MET A 100 0.05 1.00 1.46
N ASN A 101 0.01 1.39 0.21
CA ASN A 101 1.19 1.88 -0.48
C ASN A 101 1.52 3.30 0.01
N GLY A 102 2.75 3.75 -0.26
CA GLY A 102 3.19 5.10 0.14
C GLY A 102 4.10 5.05 1.36
N VAL A 103 4.39 6.23 1.90
CA VAL A 103 5.32 6.43 3.03
C VAL A 103 4.73 7.35 4.11
N ASP A 104 3.51 7.84 3.93
CA ASP A 104 2.88 8.84 4.79
C ASP A 104 1.54 8.39 5.38
N SER A 105 1.08 7.17 5.09
CA SER A 105 -0.21 6.67 5.60
C SER A 105 -0.24 6.63 7.13
N GLU A 106 0.83 6.23 7.78
CA GLU A 106 0.95 6.19 9.22
C GLU A 106 0.96 7.61 9.83
N GLU A 107 1.65 8.56 9.20
CA GLU A 107 1.63 9.97 9.62
C GLU A 107 0.20 10.56 9.51
N ILE A 108 -0.52 10.23 8.41
CA ILE A 108 -1.91 10.66 8.21
C ILE A 108 -2.82 10.05 9.28
N ILE A 109 -2.70 8.76 9.57
CA ILE A 109 -3.49 8.08 10.60
C ILE A 109 -3.13 8.64 11.98
N ALA A 110 -1.85 8.87 12.27
CA ALA A 110 -1.38 9.46 13.53
C ALA A 110 -2.00 10.82 13.81
N SER A 111 -2.26 11.63 12.78
CA SER A 111 -2.95 12.93 12.94
C SER A 111 -4.34 12.80 13.56
N ALA A 112 -4.97 11.63 13.47
CA ALA A 112 -6.30 11.37 14.00
C ALA A 112 -6.31 10.66 15.36
N ILE A 113 -5.35 9.75 15.60
CA ILE A 113 -5.36 8.85 16.77
C ILE A 113 -4.09 8.91 17.63
N GLY A 114 -3.10 9.73 17.25
CA GLY A 114 -1.75 9.71 17.83
C GLY A 114 -0.87 8.62 17.22
N GLU A 115 0.41 8.66 17.52
CA GLU A 115 1.41 7.71 16.98
C GLU A 115 1.51 6.42 17.80
N GLU A 116 1.14 6.48 19.06
CA GLU A 116 1.31 5.39 20.03
C GLU A 116 0.67 4.06 19.57
N PRO A 117 -0.56 4.01 19.00
CA PRO A 117 -1.17 2.78 18.54
C PRO A 117 -0.54 2.18 17.29
N LEU A 118 0.28 2.93 16.53
CA LEU A 118 0.76 2.52 15.22
C LEU A 118 1.90 1.50 15.31
N ILE A 119 1.80 0.49 14.46
CA ILE A 119 2.93 -0.35 14.04
C ILE A 119 3.14 -0.16 12.55
N TYR A 120 4.37 0.10 12.15
CA TYR A 120 4.72 0.40 10.77
C TYR A 120 4.78 -0.86 9.94
N SER A 121 4.34 -0.80 8.68
CA SER A 121 4.32 -1.99 7.85
C SER A 121 4.42 -1.71 6.36
N VAL A 122 4.83 -2.72 5.62
CA VAL A 122 4.84 -2.72 4.16
C VAL A 122 4.42 -4.09 3.64
N ILE A 123 3.59 -4.11 2.59
CA ILE A 123 3.19 -5.35 1.93
C ILE A 123 3.73 -5.39 0.49
N LYS A 124 4.19 -6.57 0.06
CA LYS A 124 4.64 -6.84 -1.32
C LYS A 124 3.90 -8.07 -1.86
N ILE A 125 2.86 -7.82 -2.63
CA ILE A 125 2.03 -8.82 -3.30
C ILE A 125 1.62 -8.33 -4.68
N ALA A 126 1.69 -9.21 -5.68
CA ALA A 126 1.08 -8.98 -6.97
C ALA A 126 -0.35 -9.56 -6.94
N SER A 127 -1.33 -8.75 -7.26
CA SER A 127 -2.74 -9.14 -7.28
C SER A 127 -3.48 -8.42 -8.40
N GLU A 128 -4.44 -9.12 -9.02
CA GLU A 128 -5.35 -8.58 -10.01
C GLU A 128 -6.75 -8.46 -9.41
N ARG A 129 -7.43 -7.37 -9.71
CA ARG A 129 -8.80 -7.13 -9.27
C ARG A 129 -9.70 -6.75 -10.42
N ASN A 130 -10.80 -7.47 -10.56
CA ASN A 130 -11.89 -7.14 -11.47
C ASN A 130 -13.22 -7.16 -10.69
N GLY A 131 -13.75 -5.98 -10.37
CA GLY A 131 -14.95 -5.84 -9.56
C GLY A 131 -14.76 -6.40 -8.14
N ASN A 132 -15.51 -7.46 -7.80
CA ASN A 132 -15.42 -8.21 -6.56
C ASN A 132 -14.58 -9.50 -6.68
N ARG A 133 -13.92 -9.71 -7.83
CA ARG A 133 -13.03 -10.85 -8.08
C ARG A 133 -11.59 -10.43 -7.93
N ILE A 134 -10.86 -11.14 -7.08
CA ILE A 134 -9.45 -10.89 -6.77
C ILE A 134 -8.67 -12.19 -6.98
N VAL A 135 -7.55 -12.08 -7.68
CA VAL A 135 -6.64 -13.20 -7.94
C VAL A 135 -5.23 -12.81 -7.53
N PHE A 136 -4.56 -13.67 -6.81
CA PHE A 136 -3.14 -13.55 -6.46
C PHE A 136 -2.53 -14.94 -6.28
N ASN A 137 -1.22 -15.02 -6.39
CA ASN A 137 -0.47 -16.23 -6.04
C ASN A 137 0.14 -16.07 -4.63
N PRO A 138 -0.35 -16.79 -3.61
CA PRO A 138 0.18 -16.71 -2.25
C PRO A 138 1.66 -17.08 -2.14
N GLU A 139 2.10 -18.05 -2.98
CA GLU A 139 3.48 -18.55 -2.96
C GLU A 139 4.47 -17.55 -3.56
N ALA A 140 4.02 -16.72 -4.49
CA ALA A 140 4.83 -15.66 -5.10
C ALA A 140 4.83 -14.33 -4.29
N ALA A 141 3.98 -14.23 -3.26
CA ALA A 141 3.96 -13.06 -2.40
C ALA A 141 5.24 -12.97 -1.56
N THR A 142 5.85 -11.80 -1.48
CA THR A 142 6.86 -11.53 -0.44
C THR A 142 6.18 -11.38 0.93
N GLY A 143 4.95 -10.88 0.94
CA GLY A 143 4.10 -10.79 2.10
C GLY A 143 4.21 -9.47 2.86
N ILE A 144 3.91 -9.54 4.15
CA ILE A 144 3.82 -8.41 5.07
C ILE A 144 5.13 -8.30 5.85
N THR A 145 5.76 -7.14 5.85
CA THR A 145 6.86 -6.82 6.77
C THR A 145 6.38 -5.73 7.72
N TYR A 146 6.64 -5.87 9.00
CA TYR A 146 6.21 -4.90 10.01
C TYR A 146 7.27 -4.73 11.11
N GLY A 147 7.17 -3.63 11.84
CA GLY A 147 8.08 -3.32 12.92
C GLY A 147 7.68 -2.06 13.66
N GLU A 148 8.31 -1.85 14.80
CA GLU A 148 8.21 -0.60 15.53
C GLU A 148 8.98 0.51 14.78
N LYS A 149 8.46 1.74 14.81
CA LYS A 149 9.19 2.90 14.30
C LYS A 149 10.49 3.11 15.07
N ASP A 150 10.40 2.95 16.38
CA ASP A 150 11.53 2.98 17.30
C ASP A 150 11.84 1.54 17.77
N PRO A 151 12.98 0.96 17.35
CA PRO A 151 13.36 -0.40 17.76
C PRO A 151 13.52 -0.57 19.28
N GLU A 152 13.79 0.50 20.03
CA GLU A 152 13.92 0.45 21.48
C GLU A 152 12.59 0.19 22.21
N ARG A 153 11.46 0.31 21.52
CA ARG A 153 10.12 0.03 22.06
C ARG A 153 9.90 -1.45 22.41
N GLY A 154 10.80 -2.34 21.99
CA GLY A 154 10.74 -3.78 22.25
C GLY A 154 9.93 -4.55 21.21
N THR A 155 9.75 -5.85 21.43
CA THR A 155 9.20 -6.80 20.44
C THR A 155 7.78 -7.28 20.75
N GLU A 156 7.16 -6.85 21.86
CA GLU A 156 5.88 -7.41 22.32
C GLU A 156 4.78 -7.41 21.25
N ARG A 157 4.62 -6.31 20.49
CA ARG A 157 3.62 -6.21 19.43
C ARG A 157 4.01 -7.02 18.20
N THR A 158 5.30 -7.03 17.84
CA THR A 158 5.78 -7.81 16.69
C THR A 158 5.71 -9.31 16.96
N ASP A 159 5.98 -9.75 18.18
CA ASP A 159 5.85 -11.15 18.59
C ASP A 159 4.38 -11.60 18.56
N ALA A 160 3.47 -10.76 19.06
CA ALA A 160 2.04 -11.03 18.98
C ALA A 160 1.52 -11.08 17.53
N LEU A 161 2.08 -10.27 16.62
CA LEU A 161 1.77 -10.35 15.19
C LEU A 161 2.35 -11.61 14.54
N ASN A 162 3.55 -12.05 14.93
CA ASN A 162 4.13 -13.31 14.48
C ASN A 162 3.21 -14.49 14.85
N GLU A 163 2.68 -14.50 16.08
CA GLU A 163 1.74 -15.52 16.55
C GLU A 163 0.40 -15.44 15.79
N LEU A 164 -0.14 -14.22 15.59
CA LEU A 164 -1.38 -14.01 14.84
C LEU A 164 -1.28 -14.55 13.42
N PHE A 165 -0.20 -14.24 12.69
CA PHE A 165 -0.03 -14.65 11.29
C PHE A 165 0.43 -16.10 11.12
N SER A 166 0.96 -16.72 12.16
CA SER A 166 1.34 -18.14 12.13
C SER A 166 0.13 -19.02 11.80
N GLY A 167 0.30 -19.96 10.87
CA GLY A 167 -0.77 -20.87 10.44
C GLY A 167 -1.83 -20.27 9.49
N THR A 168 -1.75 -18.98 9.14
CA THR A 168 -2.70 -18.36 8.22
C THR A 168 -2.39 -18.56 6.74
N GLY A 169 -1.21 -19.10 6.39
CA GLY A 169 -0.72 -19.14 5.01
C GLY A 169 -0.27 -17.77 4.46
N LEU A 170 -0.47 -16.68 5.19
CA LEU A 170 0.11 -15.38 4.86
C LEU A 170 1.62 -15.42 5.04
N ARG A 171 2.37 -14.80 4.13
CA ARG A 171 3.80 -14.59 4.32
C ARG A 171 4.01 -13.31 5.13
N TYR A 172 4.85 -13.39 6.13
CA TYR A 172 5.11 -12.27 7.05
C TYR A 172 6.51 -12.35 7.65
N ARG A 173 7.02 -11.23 8.11
CA ARG A 173 8.21 -11.12 8.94
C ARG A 173 8.24 -9.81 9.71
N SER A 174 8.90 -9.79 10.87
CA SER A 174 9.24 -8.58 11.59
C SER A 174 10.55 -7.96 11.03
N SER A 175 10.75 -6.67 11.27
CA SER A 175 11.96 -5.94 10.90
C SER A 175 12.25 -4.81 11.88
N ASP A 176 13.50 -4.70 12.30
CA ASP A 176 14.04 -3.58 13.08
C ASP A 176 14.36 -2.34 12.22
N LYS A 177 14.22 -2.46 10.88
CA LYS A 177 14.47 -1.41 9.90
C LYS A 177 13.25 -1.12 9.03
N ILE A 178 12.07 -1.17 9.64
CA ILE A 178 10.81 -1.10 8.89
C ILE A 178 10.69 0.19 8.07
N LEU A 179 11.15 1.34 8.57
CA LEU A 179 11.11 2.59 7.82
C LEU A 179 11.96 2.50 6.54
N THR A 180 13.16 1.95 6.63
CA THR A 180 14.01 1.71 5.44
C THR A 180 13.31 0.82 4.43
N GLU A 181 12.59 -0.23 4.87
CA GLU A 181 11.88 -1.14 3.97
C GLU A 181 10.67 -0.51 3.27
N ILE A 182 9.92 0.33 4.00
CA ILE A 182 8.83 1.12 3.45
C ILE A 182 9.35 2.06 2.36
N TRP A 183 10.39 2.84 2.69
CA TRP A 183 10.99 3.80 1.77
C TRP A 183 11.70 3.14 0.58
N ALA A 184 12.34 1.98 0.79
CA ALA A 184 12.94 1.21 -0.31
C ALA A 184 11.87 0.72 -1.32
N LYS A 185 10.72 0.25 -0.83
CA LYS A 185 9.59 -0.10 -1.70
C LYS A 185 9.06 1.13 -2.42
N PHE A 186 8.91 2.26 -1.71
CA PHE A 186 8.41 3.51 -2.28
C PHE A 186 9.35 4.02 -3.38
N LEU A 187 10.66 4.07 -3.12
CA LEU A 187 11.69 4.40 -4.10
C LEU A 187 11.55 3.56 -5.36
N ARG A 188 11.45 2.23 -5.21
CA ARG A 188 11.29 1.31 -6.33
C ARG A 188 10.00 1.58 -7.12
N ASN A 189 8.90 1.84 -6.43
CA ASN A 189 7.63 2.15 -7.09
C ASN A 189 7.72 3.47 -7.86
N VAL A 190 8.23 4.54 -7.27
CA VAL A 190 8.39 5.83 -7.94
C VAL A 190 9.26 5.69 -9.20
N ARG A 191 10.40 5.02 -9.08
CA ARG A 191 11.32 4.80 -10.19
C ARG A 191 10.65 4.07 -11.36
N PHE A 192 9.98 2.97 -11.11
CA PHE A 192 9.49 2.11 -12.19
C PHE A 192 8.05 2.39 -12.59
N ASN A 193 7.13 2.59 -11.65
CA ASN A 193 5.71 2.79 -11.99
C ASN A 193 5.49 4.10 -12.73
N LEU A 194 6.15 5.20 -12.28
CA LEU A 194 5.95 6.49 -12.92
C LEU A 194 6.63 6.54 -14.29
N THR A 195 7.85 6.00 -14.43
CA THR A 195 8.53 5.92 -15.72
C THR A 195 7.70 5.13 -16.75
N GLN A 196 7.14 3.98 -16.34
CA GLN A 196 6.26 3.21 -17.21
C GLN A 196 5.00 3.97 -17.59
N ALA A 197 4.38 4.66 -16.64
CA ALA A 197 3.17 5.45 -16.87
C ALA A 197 3.42 6.58 -17.88
N ILE A 198 4.54 7.29 -17.74
CA ILE A 198 4.95 8.37 -18.64
C ILE A 198 5.22 7.85 -20.06
N LEU A 199 5.94 6.72 -20.18
CA LEU A 199 6.36 6.18 -21.47
C LEU A 199 5.31 5.25 -22.10
N GLY A 200 4.30 4.82 -21.36
CA GLY A 200 3.25 3.91 -21.87
C GLY A 200 3.73 2.48 -22.15
N CYS A 201 4.90 2.07 -21.66
CA CYS A 201 5.54 0.80 -22.01
C CYS A 201 6.01 -0.01 -20.78
N GLY A 202 6.36 -1.28 -21.02
CA GLY A 202 6.82 -2.21 -19.98
C GLY A 202 8.21 -1.89 -19.46
N LEU A 203 8.65 -2.69 -18.46
CA LEU A 203 9.92 -2.49 -17.75
C LEU A 203 11.16 -2.56 -18.67
N GLY A 204 11.09 -3.27 -19.79
CA GLY A 204 12.18 -3.35 -20.76
C GLY A 204 12.68 -2.01 -21.26
N ALA A 205 11.82 -0.99 -21.34
CA ALA A 205 12.22 0.34 -21.78
C ALA A 205 13.37 0.93 -20.96
N VAL A 206 13.38 0.70 -19.64
CA VAL A 206 14.44 1.21 -18.74
C VAL A 206 15.77 0.47 -18.96
N ARG A 207 15.73 -0.78 -19.46
CA ARG A 207 16.91 -1.56 -19.78
C ARG A 207 17.51 -1.18 -21.14
N ASP A 208 16.65 -0.87 -22.11
CA ASP A 208 17.02 -0.73 -23.52
C ASP A 208 17.20 0.72 -23.97
N SER A 209 16.79 1.70 -23.15
CA SER A 209 16.90 3.13 -23.44
C SER A 209 17.63 3.90 -22.34
N ALA A 210 18.75 4.51 -22.67
CA ALA A 210 19.46 5.40 -21.75
C ALA A 210 18.59 6.60 -21.30
N HIS A 211 17.67 7.06 -22.14
CA HIS A 211 16.76 8.15 -21.80
C HIS A 211 15.67 7.70 -20.82
N ALA A 212 15.13 6.48 -20.96
CA ALA A 212 14.19 5.92 -20.00
C ALA A 212 14.88 5.65 -18.64
N ALA A 213 16.12 5.14 -18.66
CA ALA A 213 16.96 4.98 -17.47
C ALA A 213 17.20 6.32 -16.77
N PHE A 214 17.50 7.39 -17.52
CA PHE A 214 17.68 8.74 -16.97
C PHE A 214 16.43 9.23 -16.25
N ILE A 215 15.23 9.09 -16.85
CA ILE A 215 13.97 9.49 -16.21
C ILE A 215 13.80 8.74 -14.88
N GLN A 216 13.96 7.43 -14.90
CA GLN A 216 13.85 6.57 -13.75
C GLN A 216 14.82 6.94 -12.62
N GLU A 217 16.07 7.25 -12.96
CA GLU A 217 17.10 7.66 -11.99
C GLU A 217 16.77 9.01 -11.37
N LYS A 218 16.34 10.00 -12.16
CA LYS A 218 16.00 11.34 -11.66
C LYS A 218 14.78 11.32 -10.71
N LEU A 219 13.74 10.57 -11.07
CA LEU A 219 12.59 10.38 -10.17
C LEU A 219 13.00 9.75 -8.83
N GLY A 220 13.89 8.76 -8.89
CA GLY A 220 14.39 8.08 -7.68
C GLY A 220 15.31 8.96 -6.83
N ALA A 221 16.19 9.75 -7.44
CA ALA A 221 17.11 10.61 -6.72
C ALA A 221 16.39 11.62 -5.80
N GLU A 222 15.26 12.16 -6.22
CA GLU A 222 14.45 13.06 -5.39
C GLU A 222 13.85 12.33 -4.17
N VAL A 223 13.44 11.06 -4.32
CA VAL A 223 12.99 10.23 -3.18
C VAL A 223 14.15 9.99 -2.20
N GLU A 224 15.35 9.72 -2.70
CA GLU A 224 16.55 9.50 -1.87
C GLU A 224 16.92 10.75 -1.08
N MET A 225 16.84 11.95 -1.69
CA MET A 225 17.07 13.21 -0.99
C MET A 225 16.08 13.42 0.15
N LEU A 226 14.80 13.15 -0.08
CA LEU A 226 13.77 13.27 0.96
C LEU A 226 13.96 12.24 2.08
N ALA A 227 14.28 10.97 1.74
CA ALA A 227 14.55 9.93 2.72
C ALA A 227 15.74 10.32 3.61
N GLN A 228 16.83 10.81 3.03
CA GLN A 228 18.00 11.28 3.75
C GLN A 228 17.67 12.44 4.70
N ALA A 229 16.88 13.42 4.24
CA ALA A 229 16.45 14.53 5.07
C ALA A 229 15.54 14.10 6.26
N LYS A 230 14.82 12.98 6.10
CA LYS A 230 14.05 12.33 7.19
C LYS A 230 14.88 11.34 8.02
N GLY A 231 16.20 11.27 7.81
CA GLY A 231 17.10 10.37 8.57
C GLY A 231 17.02 8.90 8.16
N ILE A 232 16.48 8.60 6.98
CA ILE A 232 16.31 7.24 6.48
C ILE A 232 17.41 6.93 5.46
N ASP A 233 18.26 5.95 5.79
CA ASP A 233 19.36 5.52 4.93
C ASP A 233 18.92 4.49 3.90
N LEU A 234 18.92 4.88 2.62
CA LEU A 234 18.64 4.01 1.47
C LEU A 234 19.91 3.61 0.70
N SER A 235 21.12 3.90 1.20
CA SER A 235 22.37 3.63 0.51
C SER A 235 22.61 2.14 0.24
N LYS A 236 22.13 1.28 1.15
CA LYS A 236 22.26 -0.18 1.07
C LYS A 236 21.09 -0.89 0.38
N CYS A 237 20.07 -0.14 -0.06
CA CYS A 237 18.93 -0.71 -0.76
C CYS A 237 19.32 -1.12 -2.19
N ASP A 238 18.80 -2.26 -2.64
CA ASP A 238 18.97 -2.68 -4.03
C ASP A 238 18.23 -1.72 -4.97
N LYS A 239 19.00 -1.00 -5.76
CA LYS A 239 18.53 -0.03 -6.75
C LYS A 239 18.67 -0.55 -8.19
N SER A 240 19.07 -1.80 -8.35
CA SER A 240 19.24 -2.40 -9.66
C SER A 240 17.91 -2.50 -10.42
N VAL A 241 17.99 -2.43 -11.74
CA VAL A 241 16.87 -2.79 -12.60
C VAL A 241 16.81 -4.32 -12.64
N PRO A 242 15.68 -4.94 -12.30
CA PRO A 242 15.56 -6.41 -12.32
C PRO A 242 15.92 -6.98 -13.68
N SER A 243 16.57 -8.14 -13.74
CA SER A 243 16.90 -8.81 -14.99
C SER A 243 15.64 -9.26 -15.76
N ARG A 244 15.81 -9.64 -17.03
CA ARG A 244 14.70 -10.15 -17.86
C ARG A 244 14.12 -11.46 -17.35
N GLU A 245 14.96 -12.29 -16.72
CA GLU A 245 14.52 -13.54 -16.09
C GLU A 245 13.68 -13.28 -14.84
N GLN A 246 14.02 -12.26 -14.08
CA GLN A 246 13.28 -11.88 -12.88
C GLN A 246 11.94 -11.20 -13.21
N ILE A 247 11.96 -10.26 -14.18
CA ILE A 247 10.77 -9.52 -14.61
C ILE A 247 10.82 -9.33 -16.13
N PRO A 248 9.91 -9.95 -16.90
CA PRO A 248 9.84 -9.82 -18.35
C PRO A 248 9.69 -8.36 -18.83
N ASP A 249 10.20 -8.06 -20.02
CA ASP A 249 10.22 -6.70 -20.60
C ASP A 249 8.82 -6.07 -20.74
N ARG A 250 7.81 -6.88 -21.02
CA ARG A 250 6.42 -6.41 -21.20
C ARG A 250 5.64 -6.21 -19.90
N THR A 251 6.25 -6.52 -18.75
CA THR A 251 5.59 -6.35 -17.45
C THR A 251 5.29 -4.89 -17.19
N VAL A 252 4.02 -4.61 -16.88
CA VAL A 252 3.54 -3.28 -16.50
C VAL A 252 3.09 -3.27 -15.05
N PHE A 253 3.37 -2.17 -14.34
CA PHE A 253 3.00 -2.00 -12.95
C PHE A 253 1.71 -1.18 -12.79
N SER A 254 1.22 -1.08 -11.56
CA SER A 254 -0.12 -0.60 -11.22
C SER A 254 -0.51 0.73 -11.86
N THR A 255 0.37 1.74 -11.86
CA THR A 255 0.05 3.07 -12.41
C THR A 255 -0.27 2.99 -13.91
N LEU A 256 0.55 2.28 -14.69
CA LEU A 256 0.28 2.09 -16.12
C LEU A 256 -0.93 1.17 -16.35
N GLN A 257 -1.14 0.15 -15.49
CA GLN A 257 -2.33 -0.69 -15.56
C GLN A 257 -3.61 0.14 -15.34
N ASP A 258 -3.60 1.06 -14.37
CA ASP A 258 -4.74 1.95 -14.11
C ASP A 258 -5.01 2.89 -15.31
N LEU A 259 -3.97 3.53 -15.86
CA LEU A 259 -4.11 4.38 -17.04
C LEU A 259 -4.67 3.62 -18.26
N LYS A 260 -4.14 2.41 -18.56
CA LYS A 260 -4.65 1.58 -19.66
C LYS A 260 -6.09 1.14 -19.46
N ALA A 261 -6.51 0.96 -18.22
CA ALA A 261 -7.88 0.61 -17.87
C ALA A 261 -8.78 1.85 -17.67
N LYS A 262 -8.30 3.05 -18.03
CA LYS A 262 -9.00 4.33 -17.86
C LYS A 262 -9.47 4.54 -16.41
N ARG A 263 -8.65 4.17 -15.44
CA ARG A 263 -8.89 4.43 -14.02
C ARG A 263 -7.93 5.52 -13.54
N HIS A 264 -8.35 6.28 -12.53
CA HIS A 264 -7.47 7.18 -11.81
C HIS A 264 -6.39 6.38 -11.08
N THR A 265 -5.17 6.86 -11.20
CA THR A 265 -3.97 6.25 -10.61
C THR A 265 -3.79 6.66 -9.14
N GLU A 266 -2.75 6.13 -8.50
CA GLU A 266 -2.32 6.59 -7.17
C GLU A 266 -1.16 7.64 -7.28
N VAL A 267 -1.14 8.47 -8.35
CA VAL A 267 -0.08 9.49 -8.54
C VAL A 267 -0.01 10.48 -7.37
N GLU A 268 -1.15 10.78 -6.73
CA GLU A 268 -1.20 11.62 -5.52
C GLU A 268 -0.42 11.00 -4.36
N MET A 269 -0.49 9.68 -4.20
CA MET A 269 0.27 8.94 -3.19
C MET A 269 1.77 8.90 -3.55
N PHE A 270 2.14 8.83 -4.83
CA PHE A 270 3.53 8.86 -5.28
C PHE A 270 4.07 10.29 -5.34
N SER A 271 3.94 10.92 -6.49
CA SER A 271 4.50 12.26 -6.74
C SER A 271 3.84 13.34 -5.88
N GLY A 272 2.54 13.26 -5.61
CA GLY A 272 1.85 14.23 -4.74
C GLY A 272 2.46 14.26 -3.34
N THR A 273 2.74 13.11 -2.74
CA THR A 273 3.44 13.01 -1.44
C THR A 273 4.86 13.56 -1.50
N ILE A 274 5.62 13.26 -2.58
CA ILE A 274 6.97 13.78 -2.79
C ILE A 274 6.96 15.31 -2.88
N ILE A 275 6.02 15.88 -3.63
CA ILE A 275 5.86 17.34 -3.78
C ILE A 275 5.56 18.00 -2.42
N ARG A 276 4.65 17.43 -1.62
CA ARG A 276 4.34 17.95 -0.29
C ARG A 276 5.56 17.92 0.64
N MET A 277 6.23 16.77 0.72
CA MET A 277 7.45 16.62 1.54
C MET A 277 8.57 17.54 1.07
N GLY A 278 8.76 17.69 -0.26
CA GLY A 278 9.71 18.62 -0.83
C GLY A 278 9.47 20.06 -0.38
N LYS A 279 8.22 20.52 -0.40
CA LYS A 279 7.83 21.84 0.11
C LYS A 279 8.07 22.00 1.62
N GLU A 280 7.71 21.00 2.40
CA GLU A 280 7.90 21.01 3.87
C GLU A 280 9.38 21.04 4.27
N LEU A 281 10.25 20.35 3.52
CA LEU A 281 11.67 20.21 3.80
C LEU A 281 12.54 21.24 3.04
N GLY A 282 11.94 22.05 2.17
CA GLY A 282 12.67 23.00 1.33
C GLY A 282 13.56 22.33 0.26
N ILE A 283 13.21 21.11 -0.17
CA ILE A 283 13.96 20.31 -1.15
C ILE A 283 13.21 20.36 -2.50
N PRO A 284 13.84 20.88 -3.57
CA PRO A 284 13.23 20.88 -4.90
C PRO A 284 13.05 19.45 -5.45
N VAL A 285 11.87 19.17 -6.04
CA VAL A 285 11.54 17.86 -6.62
C VAL A 285 10.93 18.01 -8.03
N PRO A 286 11.64 18.71 -8.97
CA PRO A 286 11.07 19.08 -10.26
C PRO A 286 10.72 17.89 -11.15
N TYR A 287 11.43 16.76 -11.05
CA TYR A 287 11.14 15.58 -11.87
C TYR A 287 9.86 14.88 -11.42
N ASN A 288 9.60 14.77 -10.12
CA ASN A 288 8.34 14.23 -9.61
C ASN A 288 7.18 15.21 -9.81
N GLU A 289 7.41 16.52 -9.76
CA GLU A 289 6.39 17.52 -10.09
C GLU A 289 5.98 17.42 -11.56
N MET A 290 6.94 17.30 -12.49
CA MET A 290 6.67 17.07 -13.91
C MET A 290 5.92 15.74 -14.12
N ALA A 291 6.37 14.65 -13.50
CA ALA A 291 5.72 13.34 -13.59
C ALA A 291 4.27 13.38 -13.09
N TYR A 292 4.01 14.09 -11.99
CA TYR A 292 2.67 14.31 -11.46
C TYR A 292 1.76 14.94 -12.51
N HIS A 293 2.17 16.05 -13.10
CA HIS A 293 1.36 16.76 -14.09
C HIS A 293 1.16 15.97 -15.40
N ILE A 294 2.17 15.23 -15.86
CA ILE A 294 2.03 14.36 -17.03
C ILE A 294 0.97 13.28 -16.77
N ILE A 295 1.05 12.59 -15.62
CA ILE A 295 0.12 11.50 -15.31
C ILE A 295 -1.29 12.05 -15.08
N ARG A 296 -1.44 13.21 -14.40
CA ARG A 296 -2.74 13.87 -14.24
C ARG A 296 -3.35 14.26 -15.59
N ALA A 297 -2.56 14.80 -16.52
CA ALA A 297 -3.03 15.10 -17.87
C ALA A 297 -3.46 13.84 -18.65
N LEU A 298 -2.77 12.70 -18.46
CA LEU A 298 -3.19 11.42 -19.03
C LEU A 298 -4.51 10.91 -18.43
N GLU A 299 -4.75 11.13 -17.14
CA GLU A 299 -6.02 10.83 -16.49
C GLU A 299 -7.15 11.72 -17.06
N GLU A 300 -6.91 13.04 -17.18
CA GLU A 300 -7.85 14.00 -17.75
C GLU A 300 -8.20 13.66 -19.23
N LYS A 301 -7.21 13.22 -20.02
CA LYS A 301 -7.46 12.69 -21.37
C LYS A 301 -8.34 11.44 -21.33
N ASN A 302 -8.08 10.52 -20.41
CA ASN A 302 -8.89 9.30 -20.24
C ASN A 302 -10.33 9.61 -19.81
N ASP A 303 -10.54 10.68 -19.04
CA ASP A 303 -11.85 11.19 -18.61
C ASP A 303 -12.58 11.94 -19.74
N GLY A 304 -11.91 12.20 -20.87
CA GLY A 304 -12.48 12.91 -22.01
C GLY A 304 -12.50 14.43 -21.88
N LEU A 305 -11.70 15.00 -20.97
CA LEU A 305 -11.62 16.46 -20.81
C LEU A 305 -11.05 17.12 -22.07
N PHE A 306 -10.15 16.45 -22.76
CA PHE A 306 -9.63 16.83 -24.07
C PHE A 306 -9.21 15.58 -24.86
N ASP A 307 -9.48 15.60 -26.16
CA ASP A 307 -8.96 14.64 -27.15
C ASP A 307 -9.02 15.31 -28.52
N TYR A 308 -7.88 15.66 -29.08
CA TYR A 308 -7.73 16.33 -30.36
C TYR A 308 -6.99 15.46 -31.37
N SER A 309 -6.91 14.13 -31.13
CA SER A 309 -6.24 13.17 -32.01
C SER A 309 -7.15 12.57 -33.05
#